data_3846f96d609a8319f31b5ae973e9e403
#
_entry.id   3846f96d609a8319f31b5ae973e9e403
#
_cell.length_a   1.000
_cell.length_b   1.000
_cell.length_c   1.000
_cell.angle_alpha   90.00
_cell.angle_beta   90.00
_cell.angle_gamma   90.00
#
_symmetry.space_group_name_H-M   'P 1'
#
loop_
_entity.id
_entity.type
_entity.pdbx_description
1 polymer ?
#
loop_
_entity_poly.entity_id
_entity_poly.type
_entity_poly.pdbx_seq_one_letter_code
_entity_poly.pdbx_strand_id
1 'polypeptide(L)'
;DLLGRASFSKQLGKAMYEYNGKDGLVIGLFGKWGTGKTSVINMAVNEITELAKNGENKPIIMKFAPWNYSDKDNLISMFFQSLKNKINVQDNEELKNKVGKALSNYAGAFDALSFVPVVGSGLAPIIKTWAQAHGASLMECVDLDETKEILEKALIKAEKKIIIVIDDIDRLANSQIR
;
A
#
# COMPACT_ATOMS: atom_id res chain seq x y z
N ASP A 1 -10.11 -0.45 -28.49
CA ASP A 1 -9.88 0.90 -27.95
C ASP A 1 -10.63 1.94 -28.77
N LEU A 2 -11.86 2.25 -28.35
CA LEU A 2 -12.74 3.22 -29.05
C LEU A 2 -12.29 4.68 -28.87
N LEU A 3 -11.38 4.97 -27.94
CA LEU A 3 -10.95 6.31 -27.60
C LEU A 3 -9.50 6.61 -28.01
N GLY A 4 -8.83 5.71 -28.75
CA GLY A 4 -7.46 5.89 -29.22
C GLY A 4 -6.40 5.95 -28.11
N ARG A 5 -6.67 5.38 -26.93
CA ARG A 5 -5.77 5.48 -25.75
C ARG A 5 -4.82 4.30 -25.57
N ALA A 6 -4.92 3.29 -26.43
CA ALA A 6 -4.09 2.10 -26.34
C ALA A 6 -2.59 2.43 -26.43
N SER A 7 -2.20 3.34 -27.33
CA SER A 7 -0.81 3.76 -27.48
C SER A 7 -0.28 4.42 -26.19
N PHE A 8 -1.01 5.37 -25.62
CA PHE A 8 -0.64 6.01 -24.36
C PHE A 8 -0.56 5.01 -23.22
N SER A 9 -1.56 4.12 -23.10
CA SER A 9 -1.60 3.13 -22.02
C SER A 9 -0.44 2.13 -22.12
N LYS A 10 -0.06 1.71 -23.33
CA LYS A 10 1.11 0.87 -23.56
C LYS A 10 2.41 1.56 -23.18
N GLN A 11 2.59 2.81 -23.60
CA GLN A 11 3.77 3.60 -23.22
C GLN A 11 3.85 3.79 -21.71
N LEU A 12 2.73 4.09 -21.04
CA LEU A 12 2.65 4.20 -19.59
C LEU A 12 3.03 2.87 -18.92
N GLY A 13 2.46 1.75 -19.35
CA GLY A 13 2.77 0.44 -18.83
C GLY A 13 4.25 0.08 -19.00
N LYS A 14 4.81 0.34 -20.18
CA LYS A 14 6.22 0.13 -20.47
C LYS A 14 7.11 0.99 -19.57
N ALA A 15 6.84 2.28 -19.45
CA ALA A 15 7.60 3.18 -18.59
C ALA A 15 7.58 2.74 -17.12
N MET A 16 6.43 2.29 -16.60
CA MET A 16 6.32 1.74 -15.25
C MET A 16 7.10 0.43 -15.10
N TYR A 17 7.07 -0.43 -16.10
CA TYR A 17 7.79 -1.70 -16.08
C TYR A 17 9.31 -1.51 -16.14
N GLU A 18 9.79 -0.58 -16.95
CA GLU A 18 11.21 -0.30 -17.16
C GLU A 18 11.82 0.61 -16.07
N TYR A 19 10.99 1.30 -15.27
CA TYR A 19 11.50 2.18 -14.22
C TYR A 19 12.36 1.41 -13.21
N ASN A 20 13.61 1.80 -13.06
CA ASN A 20 14.58 1.18 -12.15
C ASN A 20 15.21 2.20 -11.17
N GLY A 21 14.52 3.31 -10.90
CA GLY A 21 14.96 4.28 -9.90
C GLY A 21 15.06 3.66 -8.51
N LYS A 22 15.98 4.15 -7.69
CA LYS A 22 16.09 3.74 -6.28
C LYS A 22 14.95 4.30 -5.43
N ASP A 23 14.43 5.45 -5.83
CA ASP A 23 13.33 6.13 -5.15
C ASP A 23 11.99 5.66 -5.69
N GLY A 24 10.95 5.76 -4.86
CA GLY A 24 9.59 5.48 -5.30
C GLY A 24 9.11 6.51 -6.34
N LEU A 25 8.40 6.03 -7.37
CA LEU A 25 7.79 6.89 -8.38
C LEU A 25 6.28 6.95 -8.16
N VAL A 26 5.72 8.15 -8.06
CA VAL A 26 4.28 8.38 -8.00
C VAL A 26 3.82 9.00 -9.32
N ILE A 27 2.84 8.36 -9.96
CA ILE A 27 2.26 8.84 -11.23
C ILE A 27 0.78 9.18 -10.99
N GLY A 28 0.41 10.45 -11.19
CA GLY A 28 -0.98 10.90 -11.13
C GLY A 28 -1.64 10.90 -12.50
N LEU A 29 -2.73 10.13 -12.66
CA LEU A 29 -3.56 10.16 -13.86
C LEU A 29 -4.79 11.02 -13.61
N PHE A 30 -4.80 12.21 -14.20
CA PHE A 30 -5.87 13.20 -14.04
C PHE A 30 -6.84 13.18 -15.22
N GLY A 31 -8.09 13.47 -14.95
CA GLY A 31 -9.13 13.60 -15.98
C GLY A 31 -10.53 13.70 -15.37
N LYS A 32 -11.47 14.27 -16.11
CA LYS A 32 -12.87 14.39 -15.68
C LYS A 32 -13.48 13.01 -15.43
N TRP A 33 -14.53 12.97 -14.65
CA TRP A 33 -15.28 11.74 -14.42
C TRP A 33 -15.82 11.18 -15.76
N GLY A 34 -15.80 9.87 -15.94
CA GLY A 34 -16.23 9.21 -17.18
C GLY A 34 -15.21 9.24 -18.33
N THR A 35 -14.04 9.89 -18.18
CA THR A 35 -13.03 9.97 -19.26
C THR A 35 -12.23 8.70 -19.49
N GLY A 36 -12.52 7.61 -18.80
CA GLY A 36 -11.86 6.31 -19.00
C GLY A 36 -10.51 6.15 -18.29
N LYS A 37 -10.26 6.88 -17.19
CA LYS A 37 -9.02 6.72 -16.39
C LYS A 37 -8.76 5.28 -16.00
N THR A 38 -9.76 4.61 -15.44
CA THR A 38 -9.67 3.19 -15.05
C THR A 38 -9.38 2.28 -16.24
N SER A 39 -9.90 2.59 -17.43
CA SER A 39 -9.60 1.84 -18.65
C SER A 39 -8.13 2.00 -19.06
N VAL A 40 -7.59 3.22 -19.00
CA VAL A 40 -6.17 3.50 -19.26
C VAL A 40 -5.29 2.73 -18.27
N ILE A 41 -5.61 2.76 -16.98
CA ILE A 41 -4.89 2.03 -15.93
C ILE A 41 -4.92 0.52 -16.22
N ASN A 42 -6.09 -0.04 -16.54
CA ASN A 42 -6.22 -1.47 -16.82
C ASN A 42 -5.42 -1.89 -18.06
N MET A 43 -5.42 -1.07 -19.11
CA MET A 43 -4.60 -1.34 -20.30
C MET A 43 -3.10 -1.25 -19.97
N ALA A 44 -2.66 -0.28 -19.15
CA ALA A 44 -1.27 -0.18 -18.72
C ALA A 44 -0.86 -1.39 -17.86
N VAL A 45 -1.69 -1.82 -16.93
CA VAL A 45 -1.46 -3.03 -16.11
C VAL A 45 -1.38 -4.28 -16.97
N ASN A 46 -2.23 -4.40 -17.98
CA ASN A 46 -2.16 -5.51 -18.92
C ASN A 46 -0.84 -5.50 -19.69
N GLU A 47 -0.38 -4.34 -20.16
CA GLU A 47 0.92 -4.23 -20.83
C GLU A 47 2.08 -4.66 -19.92
N ILE A 48 2.08 -4.24 -18.65
CA ILE A 48 3.07 -4.68 -17.66
C ILE A 48 3.03 -6.21 -17.51
N THR A 49 1.84 -6.78 -17.47
CA THR A 49 1.68 -8.24 -17.33
C THR A 49 2.21 -8.98 -18.55
N GLU A 50 1.97 -8.46 -19.75
CA GLU A 50 2.51 -9.05 -21.00
C GLU A 50 4.04 -8.97 -21.06
N LEU A 51 4.61 -7.81 -20.72
CA LEU A 51 6.07 -7.63 -20.65
C LEU A 51 6.72 -8.54 -19.60
N ALA A 52 6.03 -8.75 -18.48
CA ALA A 52 6.52 -9.62 -17.40
C ALA A 52 6.45 -11.12 -17.71
N LYS A 53 5.70 -11.56 -18.72
CA LYS A 53 5.64 -12.99 -19.10
C LYS A 53 7.00 -13.52 -19.58
N ASN A 54 7.77 -12.67 -20.23
CA ASN A 54 9.06 -13.02 -20.82
C ASN A 54 10.25 -12.57 -19.94
N GLY A 55 9.97 -11.93 -18.80
CA GLY A 55 10.99 -11.40 -17.89
C GLY A 55 11.17 -12.26 -16.63
N GLU A 56 12.41 -12.34 -16.13
CA GLU A 56 12.73 -13.06 -14.90
C GLU A 56 12.13 -12.39 -13.65
N ASN A 57 11.95 -11.06 -13.68
CA ASN A 57 11.47 -10.26 -12.56
C ASN A 57 10.02 -9.81 -12.76
N LYS A 58 9.07 -10.69 -12.43
CA LYS A 58 7.64 -10.33 -12.43
C LYS A 58 7.36 -9.32 -11.30
N PRO A 59 6.83 -8.12 -11.60
CA PRO A 59 6.45 -7.17 -10.57
C PRO A 59 5.25 -7.67 -9.79
N ILE A 60 5.17 -7.28 -8.52
CA ILE A 60 3.98 -7.47 -7.70
C ILE A 60 3.02 -6.32 -8.02
N ILE A 61 1.86 -6.63 -8.56
CA ILE A 61 0.84 -5.62 -8.89
C ILE A 61 -0.28 -5.72 -7.86
N MET A 62 -0.50 -4.64 -7.12
CA MET A 62 -1.59 -4.49 -6.17
C MET A 62 -2.55 -3.41 -6.65
N LYS A 63 -3.85 -3.73 -6.70
CA LYS A 63 -4.91 -2.75 -6.89
C LYS A 63 -5.55 -2.47 -5.53
N PHE A 64 -5.60 -1.22 -5.14
CA PHE A 64 -6.21 -0.76 -3.92
C PHE A 64 -7.25 0.30 -4.23
N ALA A 65 -8.50 0.04 -3.88
CA ALA A 65 -9.60 0.97 -4.02
C ALA A 65 -10.10 1.33 -2.61
N PRO A 66 -9.68 2.46 -2.05
CA PRO A 66 -10.02 2.88 -0.67
C PRO A 66 -11.53 2.92 -0.42
N TRP A 67 -12.30 3.24 -1.44
CA TRP A 67 -13.76 3.27 -1.39
C TRP A 67 -14.41 1.95 -0.98
N ASN A 68 -13.78 0.81 -1.28
CA ASN A 68 -14.33 -0.51 -0.96
C ASN A 68 -14.27 -0.85 0.53
N TYR A 69 -13.63 -0.02 1.33
CA TYR A 69 -13.48 -0.23 2.77
C TYR A 69 -14.46 0.65 3.54
N SER A 70 -15.25 0.03 4.41
CA SER A 70 -16.25 0.72 5.24
C SER A 70 -15.60 1.48 6.40
N ASP A 71 -14.50 0.95 6.92
CA ASP A 71 -13.73 1.56 7.99
C ASP A 71 -12.68 2.51 7.40
N LYS A 72 -13.07 3.78 7.32
CA LYS A 72 -12.26 4.82 6.69
C LYS A 72 -11.17 5.37 7.60
N ASP A 73 -11.27 5.12 8.89
CA ASP A 73 -10.29 5.62 9.86
C ASP A 73 -9.02 4.76 9.89
N ASN A 74 -9.11 3.52 9.39
CA ASN A 74 -8.00 2.56 9.34
C ASN A 74 -7.49 2.26 7.91
N LEU A 75 -7.68 3.18 6.95
CA LEU A 75 -7.29 2.97 5.55
C LEU A 75 -5.81 2.63 5.37
N ILE A 76 -4.93 3.24 6.16
CA ILE A 76 -3.48 3.01 6.09
C ILE A 76 -3.16 1.57 6.51
N SER A 77 -3.72 1.11 7.62
CA SER A 77 -3.54 -0.26 8.08
C SER A 77 -4.07 -1.26 7.05
N MET A 78 -5.28 -1.03 6.53
CA MET A 78 -5.89 -1.86 5.48
C MET A 78 -5.04 -1.92 4.21
N PHE A 79 -4.44 -0.80 3.84
CA PHE A 79 -3.51 -0.73 2.71
C PHE A 79 -2.30 -1.65 2.92
N PHE A 80 -1.62 -1.54 4.06
CA PHE A 80 -0.45 -2.36 4.37
C PHE A 80 -0.79 -3.84 4.57
N GLN A 81 -1.94 -4.16 5.15
CA GLN A 81 -2.44 -5.53 5.23
C GLN A 81 -2.73 -6.11 3.85
N SER A 82 -3.34 -5.33 2.94
CA SER A 82 -3.59 -5.74 1.57
C SER A 82 -2.28 -6.00 0.81
N LEU A 83 -1.29 -5.15 1.02
CA LEU A 83 0.04 -5.33 0.43
C LEU A 83 0.73 -6.59 0.97
N LYS A 84 0.69 -6.81 2.30
CA LYS A 84 1.19 -8.03 2.93
C LYS A 84 0.54 -9.28 2.34
N ASN A 85 -0.79 -9.29 2.22
CA ASN A 85 -1.51 -10.42 1.65
C ASN A 85 -1.08 -10.69 0.20
N LYS A 86 -0.86 -9.62 -0.58
CA LYS A 86 -0.39 -9.73 -1.96
C LYS A 86 1.02 -10.31 -2.06
N ILE A 87 1.90 -9.96 -1.13
CA ILE A 87 3.25 -10.50 -1.03
C ILE A 87 3.24 -11.96 -0.57
N ASN A 88 2.36 -12.33 0.37
CA ASN A 88 2.26 -13.69 0.88
C ASN A 88 1.80 -14.73 -0.17
N VAL A 89 1.14 -14.29 -1.24
CA VAL A 89 0.75 -15.16 -2.37
C VAL A 89 1.94 -15.48 -3.31
N GLN A 90 3.07 -14.77 -3.18
CA GLN A 90 4.26 -15.04 -3.99
C GLN A 90 5.00 -16.29 -3.49
N ASP A 91 5.66 -17.01 -4.40
CA ASP A 91 6.42 -18.23 -4.06
C ASP A 91 7.83 -17.95 -3.48
N ASN A 92 8.05 -16.75 -2.97
CA ASN A 92 9.33 -16.34 -2.39
C ASN A 92 9.23 -16.23 -0.88
N GLU A 93 9.72 -17.26 -0.17
CA GLU A 93 9.70 -17.34 1.30
C GLU A 93 10.54 -16.25 1.97
N GLU A 94 11.64 -15.83 1.37
CA GLU A 94 12.47 -14.76 1.91
C GLU A 94 11.72 -13.41 1.87
N LEU A 95 11.02 -13.13 0.76
CA LEU A 95 10.18 -11.95 0.60
C LEU A 95 9.04 -11.96 1.62
N LYS A 96 8.35 -13.09 1.78
CA LYS A 96 7.27 -13.24 2.77
C LYS A 96 7.75 -12.98 4.19
N ASN A 97 8.85 -13.61 4.57
CA ASN A 97 9.35 -13.55 5.95
C ASN A 97 9.90 -12.16 6.30
N LYS A 98 10.64 -11.53 5.41
CA LYS A 98 11.28 -10.22 5.69
C LYS A 98 10.32 -9.06 5.49
N VAL A 99 9.72 -8.96 4.31
CA VAL A 99 8.85 -7.83 3.97
C VAL A 99 7.46 -8.00 4.60
N GLY A 100 6.90 -9.21 4.58
CA GLY A 100 5.58 -9.47 5.16
C GLY A 100 5.54 -9.21 6.67
N LYS A 101 6.61 -9.54 7.40
CA LYS A 101 6.73 -9.24 8.84
C LYS A 101 6.88 -7.74 9.09
N ALA A 102 7.72 -7.05 8.32
CA ALA A 102 7.90 -5.60 8.44
C ALA A 102 6.60 -4.84 8.13
N LEU A 103 5.86 -5.24 7.08
CA LEU A 103 4.54 -4.69 6.76
C LEU A 103 3.53 -4.92 7.87
N SER A 104 3.55 -6.10 8.52
CA SER A 104 2.65 -6.41 9.63
C SER A 104 2.91 -5.52 10.83
N ASN A 105 4.18 -5.31 11.16
CA ASN A 105 4.58 -4.46 12.28
C ASN A 105 4.20 -3.01 12.01
N TYR A 106 4.44 -2.52 10.79
CA TYR A 106 4.11 -1.15 10.41
C TYR A 106 2.59 -0.90 10.39
N ALA A 107 1.80 -1.85 9.84
CA ALA A 107 0.35 -1.78 9.89
C ALA A 107 -0.18 -1.78 11.34
N GLY A 108 0.35 -2.65 12.20
CA GLY A 108 -0.03 -2.73 13.61
C GLY A 108 0.32 -1.45 14.40
N ALA A 109 1.38 -0.74 14.00
CA ALA A 109 1.72 0.55 14.59
C ALA A 109 0.64 1.61 14.34
N PHE A 110 0.05 1.63 13.13
CA PHE A 110 -1.08 2.53 12.83
C PHE A 110 -2.35 2.14 13.57
N ASP A 111 -2.65 0.84 13.69
CA ASP A 111 -3.80 0.38 14.45
C ASP A 111 -3.68 0.81 15.93
N ALA A 112 -2.51 0.63 16.52
CA ALA A 112 -2.25 1.04 17.90
C ALA A 112 -2.44 2.55 18.13
N LEU A 113 -2.02 3.38 17.18
CA LEU A 113 -2.19 4.84 17.24
C LEU A 113 -3.64 5.28 17.02
N SER A 114 -4.41 4.56 16.20
CA SER A 114 -5.83 4.85 15.94
C SER A 114 -6.69 4.63 17.18
N PHE A 115 -6.26 3.75 18.09
CA PHE A 115 -6.94 3.46 19.36
C PHE A 115 -6.56 4.40 20.48
N VAL A 116 -5.58 5.31 20.31
CA VAL A 116 -5.31 6.37 21.29
C VAL A 116 -6.29 7.50 21.02
N PRO A 117 -7.41 7.60 21.78
CA PRO A 117 -8.30 8.75 21.64
C PRO A 117 -7.46 9.98 21.96
N VAL A 118 -7.51 10.98 21.10
CA VAL A 118 -7.05 12.34 21.42
C VAL A 118 -8.03 12.92 22.47
N VAL A 119 -7.94 12.41 23.70
CA VAL A 119 -8.77 12.84 24.82
C VAL A 119 -7.82 13.29 25.91
N GLY A 120 -8.00 14.55 26.28
CA GLY A 120 -7.25 15.16 27.39
C GLY A 120 -7.27 14.28 28.64
N SER A 121 -6.17 14.31 29.32
CA SER A 121 -5.73 13.89 30.67
C SER A 121 -6.60 12.99 31.58
N GLY A 122 -7.66 12.34 31.11
CA GLY A 122 -8.59 11.55 31.95
C GLY A 122 -8.61 10.03 31.73
N LEU A 123 -7.90 9.47 30.73
CA LEU A 123 -8.05 8.07 30.32
C LEU A 123 -6.87 7.14 30.67
N ALA A 124 -5.93 7.59 31.51
CA ALA A 124 -4.86 6.75 32.01
C ALA A 124 -5.32 5.38 32.59
N PRO A 125 -6.50 5.27 33.24
CA PRO A 125 -6.97 3.97 33.74
C PRO A 125 -7.44 3.00 32.65
N ILE A 126 -8.03 3.50 31.55
CA ILE A 126 -8.55 2.65 30.47
C ILE A 126 -7.41 2.03 29.65
N ILE A 127 -6.36 2.80 29.41
CA ILE A 127 -5.14 2.34 28.74
C ILE A 127 -4.44 1.25 29.57
N LYS A 128 -4.38 1.42 30.90
CA LYS A 128 -3.83 0.40 31.81
C LYS A 128 -4.61 -0.92 31.79
N THR A 129 -5.93 -0.84 31.76
CA THR A 129 -6.79 -2.05 31.76
C THR A 129 -6.68 -2.81 30.44
N TRP A 130 -6.55 -2.10 29.33
CA TRP A 130 -6.39 -2.71 27.99
C TRP A 130 -4.99 -3.32 27.83
N ALA A 131 -3.94 -2.68 28.30
CA ALA A 131 -2.58 -3.20 28.33
C ALA A 131 -2.44 -4.45 29.18
N GLN A 132 -3.16 -4.55 30.31
CA GLN A 132 -3.21 -5.72 31.15
C GLN A 132 -3.96 -6.89 30.51
N ALA A 133 -4.98 -6.61 29.69
CA ALA A 133 -5.78 -7.65 29.02
C ALA A 133 -5.08 -8.26 27.79
N HIS A 134 -4.17 -7.51 27.15
CA HIS A 134 -3.53 -7.91 25.87
C HIS A 134 -2.01 -8.05 25.91
N GLY A 135 -1.41 -8.00 27.11
CA GLY A 135 0.03 -8.13 27.35
C GLY A 135 0.77 -6.79 27.22
N ALA A 136 1.50 -6.44 28.26
CA ALA A 136 2.20 -5.17 28.43
C ALA A 136 3.33 -4.90 27.40
N SER A 137 3.62 -5.83 26.50
CA SER A 137 4.67 -5.70 25.48
C SER A 137 4.27 -4.84 24.26
N LEU A 138 3.03 -4.33 24.19
CA LEU A 138 2.55 -3.49 23.07
C LEU A 138 2.56 -1.98 23.41
N MET A 139 2.99 -1.60 24.60
CA MET A 139 3.04 -0.19 25.04
C MET A 139 4.46 0.41 25.13
N GLU A 140 5.48 -0.23 24.62
CA GLU A 140 6.64 0.52 24.17
C GLU A 140 6.15 1.43 23.05
N CYS A 141 6.33 2.73 23.22
CA CYS A 141 5.99 3.73 22.19
C CYS A 141 6.46 3.19 20.83
N VAL A 142 5.52 2.73 20.03
CA VAL A 142 5.87 2.24 18.68
C VAL A 142 6.37 3.44 17.93
N ASP A 143 7.68 3.52 17.74
CA ASP A 143 8.30 4.55 16.94
C ASP A 143 7.95 4.26 15.48
N LEU A 144 7.02 5.04 14.94
CA LEU A 144 6.61 4.93 13.55
C LEU A 144 7.79 5.15 12.59
N ASP A 145 8.71 6.01 12.95
CA ASP A 145 9.86 6.32 12.11
C ASP A 145 10.82 5.12 12.08
N GLU A 146 11.04 4.45 13.22
CA GLU A 146 11.84 3.23 13.28
C GLU A 146 11.18 2.09 12.48
N THR A 147 9.89 1.85 12.65
CA THR A 147 9.18 0.80 11.92
C THR A 147 9.13 1.09 10.42
N LYS A 148 9.03 2.36 10.02
CA LYS A 148 9.13 2.81 8.63
C LYS A 148 10.51 2.50 8.04
N GLU A 149 11.59 2.84 8.75
CA GLU A 149 12.95 2.52 8.31
C GLU A 149 13.18 1.02 8.12
N ILE A 150 12.66 0.19 9.04
CA ILE A 150 12.75 -1.27 8.94
C ILE A 150 12.03 -1.75 7.67
N LEU A 151 10.83 -1.22 7.40
CA LEU A 151 10.07 -1.55 6.20
C LEU A 151 10.80 -1.12 4.92
N GLU A 152 11.31 0.10 4.88
CA GLU A 152 12.09 0.62 3.73
C GLU A 152 13.30 -0.26 3.45
N LYS A 153 14.09 -0.59 4.47
CA LYS A 153 15.26 -1.48 4.34
C LYS A 153 14.87 -2.88 3.84
N ALA A 154 13.73 -3.40 4.32
CA ALA A 154 13.22 -4.71 3.89
C ALA A 154 12.77 -4.69 2.42
N LEU A 155 12.08 -3.63 1.99
CA LEU A 155 11.62 -3.45 0.60
C LEU A 155 12.80 -3.29 -0.37
N ILE A 156 13.79 -2.47 -0.02
CA ILE A 156 15.01 -2.28 -0.82
C ILE A 156 15.76 -3.62 -0.97
N LYS A 157 15.94 -4.34 0.13
CA LYS A 157 16.67 -5.63 0.12
C LYS A 157 15.93 -6.72 -0.64
N ALA A 158 14.63 -6.61 -0.77
CA ALA A 158 13.81 -7.57 -1.50
C ALA A 158 14.05 -7.52 -3.02
N GLU A 159 14.61 -6.42 -3.54
CA GLU A 159 14.88 -6.19 -4.98
C GLU A 159 13.67 -6.52 -5.88
N LYS A 160 12.47 -6.44 -5.30
CA LYS A 160 11.24 -6.79 -6.00
C LYS A 160 10.44 -5.54 -6.33
N LYS A 161 10.16 -5.34 -7.62
CA LYS A 161 9.31 -4.23 -8.07
C LYS A 161 7.88 -4.44 -7.59
N ILE A 162 7.34 -3.44 -6.90
CA ILE A 162 5.96 -3.39 -6.45
C ILE A 162 5.27 -2.22 -7.16
N ILE A 163 4.18 -2.50 -7.85
CA ILE A 163 3.38 -1.51 -8.53
C ILE A 163 2.02 -1.45 -7.84
N ILE A 164 1.72 -0.29 -7.28
CA ILE A 164 0.48 -0.06 -6.54
C ILE A 164 -0.42 0.85 -7.39
N VAL A 165 -1.61 0.38 -7.68
CA VAL A 165 -2.64 1.13 -8.39
C VAL A 165 -3.70 1.53 -7.38
N ILE A 166 -3.84 2.83 -7.15
CA ILE A 166 -4.87 3.39 -6.27
C ILE A 166 -5.92 4.07 -7.17
N ASP A 167 -7.15 3.58 -7.12
CA ASP A 167 -8.26 4.12 -7.92
C ASP A 167 -9.35 4.69 -7.00
N ASP A 168 -10.20 5.56 -7.55
CA ASP A 168 -11.35 6.18 -6.84
C ASP A 168 -10.97 7.00 -5.59
N ILE A 169 -9.80 7.65 -5.58
CA ILE A 169 -9.35 8.53 -4.47
C ILE A 169 -10.31 9.72 -4.30
N ASP A 170 -10.91 10.18 -5.38
CA ASP A 170 -11.85 11.30 -5.41
C ASP A 170 -13.17 11.04 -4.65
N ARG A 171 -13.41 9.81 -4.26
CA ARG A 171 -14.56 9.42 -3.42
C ARG A 171 -14.28 9.49 -1.92
N LEU A 172 -13.03 9.72 -1.53
CA LEU A 172 -12.65 9.88 -0.14
C LEU A 172 -13.00 11.30 0.36
N ALA A 173 -13.32 11.42 1.64
CA ALA A 173 -13.47 12.73 2.27
C ALA A 173 -12.10 13.43 2.38
N ASN A 174 -12.11 14.79 2.36
CA ASN A 174 -10.87 15.56 2.45
C ASN A 174 -10.02 15.26 3.69
N SER A 175 -10.63 14.83 4.79
CA SER A 175 -9.94 14.40 6.01
C SER A 175 -9.18 13.08 5.86
N GLN A 176 -9.48 12.31 4.82
CA GLN A 176 -8.90 10.98 4.57
C GLN A 176 -7.78 11.01 3.52
N ILE A 177 -7.62 12.15 2.82
CA ILE A 177 -6.60 12.35 1.78
C ILE A 177 -5.35 13.06 2.35
N ARG A 178 -5.42 13.54 3.60
CA ARG A 178 -4.34 14.29 4.26
C ARG A 178 -3.35 13.36 4.94
#